data_a83ea1e5df0531b14f102a5f8a16705f
#
_entry.id   a83ea1e5df0531b14f102a5f8a16705f
#
_cell.length_a   1.000
_cell.length_b   1.000
_cell.length_c   1.000
_cell.angle_alpha   90.00
_cell.angle_beta   90.00
_cell.angle_gamma   90.00
#
_symmetry.space_group_name_H-M   'P 1'
#
loop_
_entity.id
_entity.type
_entity.pdbx_description
1 polymer ?
#
loop_
_entity_poly.entity_id
_entity_poly.type
_entity_poly.pdbx_seq_one_letter_code
_entity_poly.pdbx_strand_id
1 'polypeptide(L)'
;MAIASLALFVLLAVAFAYVLRRAARVVAVARGDETFRRDGAALAGRAAVAIAGGAERIDRVRRRHDAPATVDEVLPQLLETLAAMRVEVDALAPPAALAALCARMAEEIDRAARSVETVQHGCALLGVAAGRPRELEGQTSIKRGYLNLLHAGEALTSIAAGLRSGRAEAGGWYSDRRRRD
;
A
#
# COMPACT_ATOMS: atom_id res chain seq x y z
N MET A 1 7.81 2.05 -65.11
CA MET A 1 7.70 3.20 -64.18
C MET A 1 6.56 3.04 -63.18
N ALA A 2 5.33 2.72 -63.56
CA ALA A 2 4.15 2.58 -62.66
C ALA A 2 4.31 1.54 -61.54
N ILE A 3 4.93 0.39 -61.80
CA ILE A 3 5.14 -0.70 -60.80
C ILE A 3 6.11 -0.27 -59.70
N ALA A 4 7.18 0.46 -60.04
CA ALA A 4 8.15 0.96 -59.06
C ALA A 4 7.54 2.02 -58.13
N SER A 5 6.68 2.89 -58.65
CA SER A 5 5.95 3.89 -57.88
C SER A 5 4.95 3.25 -56.91
N LEU A 6 4.23 2.20 -57.37
CA LEU A 6 3.30 1.47 -56.53
C LEU A 6 4.02 0.73 -55.38
N ALA A 7 5.14 0.08 -55.68
CA ALA A 7 5.94 -0.62 -54.67
C ALA A 7 6.47 0.35 -53.62
N LEU A 8 6.97 1.53 -54.01
CA LEU A 8 7.42 2.56 -53.11
C LEU A 8 6.30 3.09 -52.20
N PHE A 9 5.10 3.30 -52.77
CA PHE A 9 3.93 3.77 -52.05
C PHE A 9 3.49 2.75 -50.97
N VAL A 10 3.44 1.45 -51.34
CA VAL A 10 3.11 0.37 -50.41
C VAL A 10 4.12 0.28 -49.30
N LEU A 11 5.41 0.40 -49.60
CA LEU A 11 6.49 0.37 -48.59
C LEU A 11 6.40 1.53 -47.60
N LEU A 12 6.10 2.74 -48.10
CA LEU A 12 5.87 3.93 -47.28
C LEU A 12 4.63 3.78 -46.38
N ALA A 13 3.54 3.24 -46.94
CA ALA A 13 2.30 3.01 -46.16
C ALA A 13 2.52 2.00 -45.04
N VAL A 14 3.24 0.91 -45.29
CA VAL A 14 3.59 -0.10 -44.29
C VAL A 14 4.52 0.49 -43.22
N ALA A 15 5.53 1.25 -43.62
CA ALA A 15 6.42 1.91 -42.65
C ALA A 15 5.65 2.90 -41.78
N PHE A 16 4.76 3.70 -42.38
CA PHE A 16 3.92 4.64 -41.62
C PHE A 16 2.96 3.94 -40.67
N ALA A 17 2.29 2.87 -41.11
CA ALA A 17 1.42 2.07 -40.25
C ALA A 17 2.18 1.43 -39.10
N TYR A 18 3.41 0.96 -39.34
CA TYR A 18 4.29 0.44 -38.28
C TYR A 18 4.65 1.50 -37.23
N VAL A 19 5.04 2.70 -37.68
CA VAL A 19 5.37 3.84 -36.79
C VAL A 19 4.16 4.25 -35.95
N LEU A 20 2.97 4.37 -36.58
CA LEU A 20 1.73 4.70 -35.87
C LEU A 20 1.39 3.64 -34.82
N ARG A 21 1.50 2.36 -35.18
CA ARG A 21 1.22 1.25 -34.25
C ARG A 21 2.18 1.23 -33.09
N ARG A 22 3.46 1.54 -33.32
CA ARG A 22 4.48 1.66 -32.30
C ARG A 22 4.21 2.85 -31.38
N ALA A 23 3.89 4.01 -31.93
CA ALA A 23 3.53 5.20 -31.14
C ALA A 23 2.27 4.96 -30.29
N ALA A 24 1.23 4.35 -30.85
CA ALA A 24 0.02 4.00 -30.10
C ALA A 24 0.30 3.07 -28.92
N ARG A 25 1.20 2.09 -29.07
CA ARG A 25 1.62 1.22 -27.96
C ARG A 25 2.33 2.00 -26.84
N VAL A 26 3.25 2.88 -27.19
CA VAL A 26 3.98 3.72 -26.22
C VAL A 26 3.00 4.60 -25.43
N VAL A 27 2.05 5.23 -26.11
CA VAL A 27 1.01 6.06 -25.48
C VAL A 27 0.09 5.22 -24.58
N ALA A 28 -0.28 4.02 -25.00
CA ALA A 28 -1.12 3.12 -24.19
C ALA A 28 -0.40 2.69 -22.90
N VAL A 29 0.88 2.34 -22.99
CA VAL A 29 1.70 1.99 -21.81
C VAL A 29 1.82 3.18 -20.88
N ALA A 30 2.15 4.38 -21.39
CA ALA A 30 2.29 5.57 -20.57
C ALA A 30 0.99 5.95 -19.85
N ARG A 31 -0.17 5.78 -20.51
CA ARG A 31 -1.49 5.99 -19.87
C ARG A 31 -1.77 4.96 -18.78
N GLY A 32 -1.40 3.70 -19.01
CA GLY A 32 -1.53 2.63 -18.00
C GLY A 32 -0.71 2.92 -16.76
N ASP A 33 0.54 3.38 -16.94
CA ASP A 33 1.43 3.76 -15.85
C ASP A 33 0.86 4.92 -15.01
N GLU A 34 0.38 5.96 -15.67
CA GLU A 34 -0.19 7.14 -15.00
C GLU A 34 -1.47 6.80 -14.23
N THR A 35 -2.36 5.99 -14.84
CA THR A 35 -3.59 5.53 -14.17
C THR A 35 -3.25 4.72 -12.93
N PHE A 36 -2.34 3.75 -13.05
CA PHE A 36 -1.89 2.95 -11.91
C PHE A 36 -1.26 3.82 -10.81
N ARG A 37 -0.39 4.78 -11.17
CA ARG A 37 0.24 5.67 -10.19
C ARG A 37 -0.78 6.49 -9.42
N ARG A 38 -1.77 7.04 -10.11
CA ARG A 38 -2.84 7.84 -9.49
C ARG A 38 -3.69 6.98 -8.56
N ASP A 39 -4.17 5.84 -9.05
CA ASP A 39 -5.12 4.99 -8.32
C ASP A 39 -4.41 4.27 -7.15
N GLY A 40 -3.19 3.78 -7.36
CA GLY A 40 -2.36 3.21 -6.31
C GLY A 40 -1.96 4.23 -5.24
N ALA A 41 -1.62 5.48 -5.63
CA ALA A 41 -1.32 6.54 -4.67
C ALA A 41 -2.54 6.93 -3.83
N ALA A 42 -3.73 6.95 -4.44
CA ALA A 42 -4.98 7.23 -3.72
C ALA A 42 -5.30 6.11 -2.72
N LEU A 43 -5.15 4.84 -3.14
CA LEU A 43 -5.40 3.68 -2.30
C LEU A 43 -4.41 3.61 -1.11
N ALA A 44 -3.11 3.74 -1.37
CA ALA A 44 -2.10 3.75 -0.32
C ALA A 44 -2.31 4.92 0.67
N GLY A 45 -2.73 6.08 0.17
CA GLY A 45 -3.07 7.24 1.00
C GLY A 45 -4.29 6.99 1.89
N ARG A 46 -5.36 6.39 1.35
CA ARG A 46 -6.55 6.01 2.15
C ARG A 46 -6.20 5.01 3.25
N ALA A 47 -5.41 3.99 2.90
CA ALA A 47 -4.96 3.00 3.86
C ALA A 47 -4.12 3.63 4.99
N ALA A 48 -3.19 4.52 4.66
CA ALA A 48 -2.40 5.25 5.65
C ALA A 48 -3.27 6.10 6.59
N VAL A 49 -4.31 6.77 6.07
CA VAL A 49 -5.25 7.57 6.88
C VAL A 49 -6.09 6.68 7.81
N ALA A 50 -6.61 5.55 7.31
CA ALA A 50 -7.36 4.59 8.12
C ALA A 50 -6.50 4.04 9.27
N ILE A 51 -5.25 3.67 8.95
CA ILE A 51 -4.27 3.20 9.93
C ILE A 51 -3.98 4.28 10.98
N ALA A 52 -3.77 5.53 10.57
CA ALA A 52 -3.49 6.63 11.50
C ALA A 52 -4.65 6.85 12.49
N GLY A 53 -5.89 6.84 12.01
CA GLY A 53 -7.08 6.94 12.86
C GLY A 53 -7.22 5.79 13.86
N GLY A 54 -6.93 4.55 13.44
CA GLY A 54 -6.89 3.38 14.32
C GLY A 54 -5.75 3.48 15.35
N ALA A 55 -4.55 3.86 14.89
CA ALA A 55 -3.38 4.01 15.75
C ALA A 55 -3.58 5.04 16.85
N GLU A 56 -4.24 6.18 16.56
CA GLU A 56 -4.56 7.20 17.56
C GLU A 56 -5.42 6.63 18.70
N ARG A 57 -6.47 5.86 18.36
CA ARG A 57 -7.34 5.23 19.36
C ARG A 57 -6.61 4.18 20.19
N ILE A 58 -5.78 3.35 19.54
CA ILE A 58 -4.95 2.36 20.21
C ILE A 58 -3.94 3.05 21.17
N ASP A 59 -3.37 4.18 20.76
CA ASP A 59 -2.42 4.93 21.59
C ASP A 59 -3.06 5.45 22.88
N ARG A 60 -4.32 5.88 22.83
CA ARG A 60 -5.07 6.31 24.04
C ARG A 60 -5.26 5.15 25.01
N VAL A 61 -5.60 3.96 24.52
CA VAL A 61 -5.68 2.75 25.35
C VAL A 61 -4.30 2.36 25.92
N ARG A 62 -3.26 2.38 25.07
CA ARG A 62 -1.89 2.08 25.46
C ARG A 62 -1.39 3.01 26.57
N ARG A 63 -1.74 4.30 26.52
CA ARG A 63 -1.40 5.30 27.55
C ARG A 63 -2.35 5.27 28.75
N ARG A 64 -3.29 4.34 28.79
CA ARG A 64 -4.30 4.20 29.85
C ARG A 64 -5.22 5.44 29.98
N HIS A 65 -5.38 6.21 28.91
CA HIS A 65 -6.37 7.29 28.87
C HIS A 65 -7.80 6.73 28.66
N ASP A 66 -7.90 5.62 27.92
CA ASP A 66 -9.16 4.94 27.63
C ASP A 66 -9.11 3.47 28.10
N ALA A 67 -10.27 2.91 28.43
CA ALA A 67 -10.40 1.49 28.71
C ALA A 67 -10.23 0.64 27.43
N PRO A 68 -9.72 -0.61 27.52
CA PRO A 68 -9.58 -1.48 26.35
C PRO A 68 -10.89 -1.69 25.57
N ALA A 69 -12.03 -1.71 26.22
CA ALA A 69 -13.35 -1.86 25.60
C ALA A 69 -13.69 -0.72 24.60
N THR A 70 -13.07 0.43 24.68
CA THR A 70 -13.33 1.56 23.78
C THR A 70 -12.88 1.31 22.33
N VAL A 71 -12.06 0.29 22.09
CA VAL A 71 -11.59 -0.09 20.75
C VAL A 71 -12.28 -1.36 20.22
N ASP A 72 -13.18 -1.98 20.98
CA ASP A 72 -13.83 -3.24 20.60
C ASP A 72 -14.65 -3.14 19.31
N GLU A 73 -15.25 -1.98 19.03
CA GLU A 73 -15.96 -1.72 17.77
C GLU A 73 -15.02 -1.19 16.66
N VAL A 74 -14.01 -0.46 17.05
CA VAL A 74 -13.09 0.23 16.10
C VAL A 74 -12.14 -0.75 15.41
N LEU A 75 -11.60 -1.71 16.16
CA LEU A 75 -10.62 -2.64 15.61
C LEU A 75 -11.22 -3.60 14.56
N PRO A 76 -12.42 -4.19 14.74
CA PRO A 76 -13.08 -4.95 13.68
C PRO A 76 -13.37 -4.11 12.43
N GLN A 77 -13.87 -2.87 12.58
CA GLN A 77 -14.13 -1.98 11.46
C GLN A 77 -12.84 -1.63 10.69
N LEU A 78 -11.73 -1.44 11.40
CA LEU A 78 -10.43 -1.22 10.77
C LEU A 78 -9.97 -2.46 9.99
N LEU A 79 -10.16 -3.65 10.54
CA LEU A 79 -9.85 -4.91 9.84
C LEU A 79 -10.67 -5.07 8.56
N GLU A 80 -11.98 -4.82 8.61
CA GLU A 80 -12.86 -4.85 7.44
C GLU A 80 -12.39 -3.83 6.37
N THR A 81 -12.03 -2.62 6.80
CA THR A 81 -11.51 -1.58 5.92
C THR A 81 -10.21 -2.01 5.25
N LEU A 82 -9.28 -2.58 6.02
CA LEU A 82 -8.00 -3.07 5.48
C LEU A 82 -8.21 -4.26 4.53
N ALA A 83 -9.14 -5.18 4.85
CA ALA A 83 -9.49 -6.30 3.99
C ALA A 83 -10.09 -5.82 2.65
N ALA A 84 -11.00 -4.83 2.67
CA ALA A 84 -11.53 -4.23 1.46
C ALA A 84 -10.43 -3.57 0.63
N MET A 85 -9.52 -2.81 1.24
CA MET A 85 -8.39 -2.20 0.55
C MET A 85 -7.42 -3.24 -0.01
N ARG A 86 -7.25 -4.38 0.66
CA ARG A 86 -6.44 -5.49 0.15
C ARG A 86 -7.01 -6.06 -1.15
N VAL A 87 -8.34 -6.23 -1.22
CA VAL A 87 -9.03 -6.63 -2.46
C VAL A 87 -8.87 -5.58 -3.56
N GLU A 88 -8.95 -4.29 -3.21
CA GLU A 88 -8.71 -3.22 -4.19
C GLU A 88 -7.27 -3.26 -4.75
N VAL A 89 -6.26 -3.53 -3.90
CA VAL A 89 -4.86 -3.70 -4.37
C VAL A 89 -4.74 -4.86 -5.35
N ASP A 90 -5.40 -5.99 -5.07
CA ASP A 90 -5.37 -7.15 -5.96
C ASP A 90 -6.06 -6.89 -7.31
N ALA A 91 -7.04 -6.00 -7.32
CA ALA A 91 -7.73 -5.58 -8.54
C ALA A 91 -6.91 -4.56 -9.38
N LEU A 92 -5.86 -3.96 -8.83
CA LEU A 92 -4.97 -3.10 -9.59
C LEU A 92 -4.19 -3.93 -10.60
N ALA A 93 -4.09 -3.43 -11.85
CA ALA A 93 -3.29 -4.03 -12.90
C ALA A 93 -1.94 -3.27 -13.03
N PRO A 94 -0.93 -3.60 -12.21
CA PRO A 94 0.32 -2.87 -12.22
C PRO A 94 1.10 -3.12 -13.51
N PRO A 95 1.70 -2.08 -14.12
CA PRO A 95 2.74 -2.25 -15.13
C PRO A 95 3.90 -3.06 -14.56
N ALA A 96 4.61 -3.80 -15.41
CA ALA A 96 5.71 -4.68 -14.97
C ALA A 96 6.74 -3.96 -14.09
N ALA A 97 7.07 -2.69 -14.41
CA ALA A 97 8.00 -1.87 -13.64
C ALA A 97 7.48 -1.51 -12.22
N LEU A 98 6.18 -1.55 -11.99
CA LEU A 98 5.54 -1.17 -10.73
C LEU A 98 4.95 -2.37 -9.96
N ALA A 99 5.07 -3.58 -10.51
CA ALA A 99 4.53 -4.81 -9.89
C ALA A 99 5.09 -5.06 -8.47
N ALA A 100 6.39 -4.86 -8.27
CA ALA A 100 7.03 -5.00 -6.97
C ALA A 100 6.50 -3.98 -5.94
N LEU A 101 6.17 -2.76 -6.39
CA LEU A 101 5.61 -1.74 -5.51
C LEU A 101 4.16 -2.07 -5.12
N CYS A 102 3.37 -2.61 -6.06
CA CYS A 102 2.02 -3.09 -5.80
C CYS A 102 2.04 -4.24 -4.78
N ALA A 103 2.92 -5.23 -4.97
CA ALA A 103 3.10 -6.33 -4.01
C ALA A 103 3.48 -5.82 -2.61
N ARG A 104 4.40 -4.85 -2.54
CA ARG A 104 4.79 -4.23 -1.27
C ARG A 104 3.62 -3.50 -0.60
N MET A 105 2.79 -2.80 -1.36
CA MET A 105 1.59 -2.15 -0.82
C MET A 105 0.64 -3.18 -0.20
N ALA A 106 0.44 -4.33 -0.87
CA ALA A 106 -0.34 -5.45 -0.34
C ALA A 106 0.25 -5.99 0.98
N GLU A 107 1.56 -6.23 1.02
CA GLU A 107 2.27 -6.71 2.22
C GLU A 107 2.13 -5.76 3.41
N GLU A 108 2.17 -4.44 3.18
CA GLU A 108 2.02 -3.47 4.26
C GLU A 108 0.58 -3.40 4.77
N ILE A 109 -0.44 -3.57 3.92
CA ILE A 109 -1.84 -3.69 4.34
C ILE A 109 -2.04 -4.96 5.17
N ASP A 110 -1.49 -6.11 4.73
CA ASP A 110 -1.55 -7.36 5.47
C ASP A 110 -0.80 -7.27 6.82
N ARG A 111 0.32 -6.55 6.86
CA ARG A 111 1.05 -6.26 8.10
C ARG A 111 0.21 -5.42 9.06
N ALA A 112 -0.48 -4.39 8.55
CA ALA A 112 -1.38 -3.58 9.34
C ALA A 112 -2.52 -4.43 9.93
N ALA A 113 -3.15 -5.30 9.15
CA ALA A 113 -4.22 -6.18 9.61
C ALA A 113 -3.74 -7.09 10.76
N ARG A 114 -2.62 -7.80 10.59
CA ARG A 114 -2.02 -8.62 11.66
C ARG A 114 -1.65 -7.81 12.90
N SER A 115 -1.30 -6.55 12.72
CA SER A 115 -0.99 -5.65 13.85
C SER A 115 -2.24 -5.31 14.65
N VAL A 116 -3.36 -5.07 13.98
CA VAL A 116 -4.67 -4.86 14.61
C VAL A 116 -5.11 -6.10 15.38
N GLU A 117 -4.99 -7.29 14.79
CA GLU A 117 -5.27 -8.57 15.48
C GLU A 117 -4.44 -8.75 16.75
N THR A 118 -3.14 -8.37 16.69
CA THR A 118 -2.24 -8.38 17.85
C THR A 118 -2.72 -7.44 18.95
N VAL A 119 -3.25 -6.26 18.60
CA VAL A 119 -3.85 -5.32 19.56
C VAL A 119 -5.14 -5.90 20.14
N GLN A 120 -6.02 -6.47 19.32
CA GLN A 120 -7.26 -7.11 19.80
C GLN A 120 -6.95 -8.20 20.83
N HIS A 121 -5.97 -9.06 20.52
CA HIS A 121 -5.53 -10.09 21.47
C HIS A 121 -5.04 -9.47 22.78
N GLY A 122 -4.24 -8.41 22.71
CA GLY A 122 -3.78 -7.69 23.89
C GLY A 122 -4.90 -7.07 24.72
N CYS A 123 -5.91 -6.48 24.08
CA CYS A 123 -7.10 -5.92 24.74
C CYS A 123 -7.92 -7.03 25.42
N ALA A 124 -8.14 -8.18 24.74
CA ALA A 124 -8.82 -9.32 25.30
C ALA A 124 -8.11 -9.86 26.56
N LEU A 125 -6.78 -9.94 26.54
CA LEU A 125 -6.00 -10.34 27.73
C LEU A 125 -6.22 -9.37 28.90
N LEU A 126 -6.30 -8.07 28.66
CA LEU A 126 -6.55 -7.06 29.70
C LEU A 126 -7.98 -7.13 30.24
N GLY A 127 -8.97 -7.46 29.41
CA GLY A 127 -10.38 -7.58 29.79
C GLY A 127 -10.65 -8.78 30.73
N VAL A 128 -9.83 -9.84 30.62
CA VAL A 128 -9.96 -11.08 31.41
C VAL A 128 -8.89 -11.19 32.50
N ALA A 129 -8.05 -10.15 32.68
CA ALA A 129 -6.83 -10.23 33.50
C ALA A 129 -7.13 -10.53 34.96
N ALA A 130 -6.84 -11.77 35.37
CA ALA A 130 -6.71 -12.20 36.74
C ALA A 130 -5.22 -12.39 37.07
N GLY A 131 -4.45 -11.28 37.13
CA GLY A 131 -3.07 -11.33 37.62
C GLY A 131 -2.03 -10.62 36.74
N ARG A 132 -0.95 -10.18 37.40
CA ARG A 132 0.15 -9.39 36.84
C ARG A 132 0.79 -9.94 35.52
N PRO A 133 1.03 -11.25 35.37
CA PRO A 133 1.67 -11.76 34.15
C PRO A 133 0.83 -11.53 32.89
N ARG A 134 -0.50 -11.76 32.96
CA ARG A 134 -1.41 -11.53 31.80
C ARG A 134 -1.56 -10.06 31.49
N GLU A 135 -1.56 -9.20 32.50
CA GLU A 135 -1.58 -7.75 32.27
C GLU A 135 -0.35 -7.29 31.49
N LEU A 136 0.85 -7.75 31.88
CA LEU A 136 2.09 -7.43 31.17
C LEU A 136 2.11 -7.95 29.74
N GLU A 137 1.61 -9.17 29.52
CA GLU A 137 1.47 -9.76 28.19
C GLU A 137 0.51 -8.94 27.32
N GLY A 138 -0.67 -8.58 27.85
CA GLY A 138 -1.64 -7.74 27.16
C GLY A 138 -1.06 -6.37 26.77
N GLN A 139 -0.40 -5.69 27.71
CA GLN A 139 0.25 -4.41 27.46
C GLN A 139 1.38 -4.52 26.41
N THR A 140 2.16 -5.59 26.44
CA THR A 140 3.24 -5.84 25.49
C THR A 140 2.67 -6.08 24.08
N SER A 141 1.58 -6.86 23.99
CA SER A 141 0.89 -7.13 22.73
C SER A 141 0.33 -5.85 22.11
N ILE A 142 -0.35 -5.01 22.91
CA ILE A 142 -0.87 -3.71 22.44
C ILE A 142 0.27 -2.82 21.95
N LYS A 143 1.36 -2.70 22.74
CA LYS A 143 2.51 -1.89 22.34
C LYS A 143 3.15 -2.38 21.04
N ARG A 144 3.34 -3.70 20.90
CA ARG A 144 3.93 -4.31 19.69
C ARG A 144 3.05 -4.11 18.47
N GLY A 145 1.74 -4.38 18.61
CA GLY A 145 0.78 -4.17 17.53
C GLY A 145 0.72 -2.70 17.10
N TYR A 146 0.67 -1.77 18.06
CA TYR A 146 0.70 -0.33 17.80
C TYR A 146 1.94 0.10 16.98
N LEU A 147 3.14 -0.32 17.38
CA LEU A 147 4.37 0.05 16.68
C LEU A 147 4.42 -0.52 15.26
N ASN A 148 4.01 -1.77 15.08
CA ASN A 148 3.94 -2.38 13.75
C ASN A 148 2.91 -1.70 12.86
N LEU A 149 1.77 -1.26 13.43
CA LEU A 149 0.74 -0.51 12.72
C LEU A 149 1.26 0.85 12.24
N LEU A 150 2.00 1.57 13.08
CA LEU A 150 2.66 2.83 12.70
C LEU A 150 3.64 2.62 11.54
N HIS A 151 4.50 1.60 11.62
CA HIS A 151 5.45 1.30 10.55
C HIS A 151 4.77 0.99 9.22
N ALA A 152 3.66 0.23 9.24
CA ALA A 152 2.87 -0.03 8.04
C ALA A 152 2.27 1.27 7.46
N GLY A 153 1.74 2.14 8.31
CA GLY A 153 1.20 3.44 7.91
C GLY A 153 2.25 4.36 7.29
N GLU A 154 3.45 4.43 7.87
CA GLU A 154 4.59 5.18 7.33
C GLU A 154 5.04 4.63 5.98
N ALA A 155 5.11 3.30 5.83
CA ALA A 155 5.47 2.66 4.58
C ALA A 155 4.45 2.97 3.47
N LEU A 156 3.14 2.89 3.76
CA LEU A 156 2.08 3.22 2.83
C LEU A 156 2.08 4.71 2.45
N THR A 157 2.33 5.60 3.40
CA THR A 157 2.51 7.04 3.14
C THR A 157 3.67 7.28 2.17
N SER A 158 4.77 6.59 2.39
CA SER A 158 5.96 6.64 1.53
C SER A 158 5.68 6.11 0.12
N ILE A 159 4.96 4.98 0.00
CA ILE A 159 4.52 4.43 -1.28
C ILE A 159 3.63 5.44 -2.02
N ALA A 160 2.64 6.04 -1.34
CA ALA A 160 1.76 7.04 -1.93
C ALA A 160 2.53 8.26 -2.44
N ALA A 161 3.52 8.75 -1.69
CA ALA A 161 4.37 9.86 -2.10
C ALA A 161 5.26 9.50 -3.31
N GLY A 162 5.84 8.29 -3.31
CA GLY A 162 6.65 7.78 -4.41
C GLY A 162 5.86 7.65 -5.71
N LEU A 163 4.63 7.13 -5.64
CA LEU A 163 3.74 7.02 -6.80
C LEU A 163 3.37 8.40 -7.37
N ARG A 164 3.06 9.39 -6.52
CA ARG A 164 2.73 10.76 -6.95
C ARG A 164 3.91 11.49 -7.60
N SER A 165 5.12 11.29 -7.08
CA SER A 165 6.32 11.97 -7.58
C SER A 165 6.93 11.34 -8.84
N GLY A 166 6.42 10.21 -9.30
CA GLY A 166 7.02 9.45 -10.40
C GLY A 166 8.37 8.80 -10.05
N ARG A 167 8.86 8.96 -8.81
CA ARG A 167 10.14 8.41 -8.34
C ARG A 167 10.05 6.96 -7.83
N ALA A 168 8.94 6.29 -8.09
CA ALA A 168 8.72 4.91 -7.70
C ALA A 168 9.59 3.94 -8.54
N GLU A 169 10.89 4.16 -8.58
CA GLU A 169 11.83 3.18 -9.11
C GLU A 169 12.07 2.10 -8.06
N ALA A 170 11.81 0.88 -8.48
CA ALA A 170 11.96 -0.31 -7.66
C ALA A 170 13.43 -0.55 -7.31
N GLY A 171 13.95 0.06 -6.25
CA GLY A 171 15.31 -0.25 -5.78
C GLY A 171 15.98 0.75 -4.87
N GLY A 172 15.56 2.04 -4.86
CA GLY A 172 16.33 3.10 -4.18
C GLY A 172 16.09 3.28 -2.67
N TRP A 173 15.06 2.68 -2.08
CA TRP A 173 14.59 3.01 -0.72
C TRP A 173 15.37 2.37 0.43
N TYR A 174 16.10 1.28 0.15
CA TYR A 174 16.86 0.58 1.20
C TYR A 174 18.30 1.07 1.36
N SER A 175 18.85 1.79 0.37
CA SER A 175 20.26 2.23 0.39
C SER A 175 20.48 3.53 1.16
N ASP A 176 19.46 4.39 1.33
CA ASP A 176 19.63 5.71 1.94
C ASP A 176 19.58 5.68 3.48
N ARG A 177 18.95 4.66 4.08
CA ARG A 177 18.88 4.52 5.53
C ARG A 177 20.21 4.06 6.16
N ARG A 178 21.08 3.37 5.42
CA ARG A 178 22.43 2.92 5.88
C ARG A 178 23.53 3.97 5.78
N ARG A 179 23.26 5.15 5.23
CA ARG A 179 24.25 6.24 5.13
C ARG A 179 24.11 7.29 6.21
N ARG A 180 23.15 7.17 7.13
CA ARG A 180 22.91 8.15 8.21
C ARG A 180 23.23 7.63 9.61
N ASP A 181 23.69 6.39 9.73
CA ASP A 181 24.30 5.79 10.91
C ASP A 181 25.82 5.66 10.69
#